data_4ecb5dc32d2caeba0dea6d5741dfaaa2
#
_entry.id   4ecb5dc32d2caeba0dea6d5741dfaaa2
#
_cell.length_a   1.000
_cell.length_b   1.000
_cell.length_c   1.000
_cell.angle_alpha   90.00
_cell.angle_beta   90.00
_cell.angle_gamma   90.00
#
_symmetry.space_group_name_H-M   'P 1'
#
loop_
_entity.id
_entity.type
_entity.pdbx_description
1 polymer ?
#
loop_
_entity_poly.entity_id
_entity_poly.type
_entity_poly.pdbx_seq_one_letter_code
_entity_poly.pdbx_strand_id
1 'polypeptide(L)'
;MTNERFAEEIIALTDTLYRVSYSILRDKYDREDAVQSCLEKAWKKRRTLRDERYLKTWLIRILINECYNVHRHKRELPQEIPEQAAPPGADPNLHDALMCLPEEVRTPIVLHYMEGYSIHEIALALRIAPGTVKSRMRNGRAKLKELLSEEEYS
;
A
#
# COMPACT_ATOMS: atom_id res chain seq x y z
N MET A 1 -5.47 -25.12 -4.20
CA MET A 1 -5.58 -24.58 -2.82
C MET A 1 -6.99 -24.80 -2.31
N THR A 2 -7.12 -25.33 -1.11
CA THR A 2 -8.43 -25.47 -0.45
C THR A 2 -8.93 -24.12 0.05
N ASN A 3 -10.25 -24.01 0.27
CA ASN A 3 -10.83 -22.78 0.83
C ASN A 3 -10.27 -22.49 2.22
N GLU A 4 -10.05 -23.51 3.03
CA GLU A 4 -9.50 -23.37 4.39
C GLU A 4 -8.07 -22.81 4.35
N ARG A 5 -7.23 -23.36 3.48
CA ARG A 5 -5.86 -22.88 3.31
C ARG A 5 -5.81 -21.47 2.77
N PHE A 6 -6.67 -21.14 1.81
CA PHE A 6 -6.79 -19.79 1.27
C PHE A 6 -7.13 -18.79 2.38
N ALA A 7 -8.13 -19.11 3.22
CA ALA A 7 -8.53 -18.25 4.32
C ALA A 7 -7.38 -18.05 5.32
N GLU A 8 -6.66 -19.12 5.68
CA GLU A 8 -5.51 -19.04 6.59
C GLU A 8 -4.40 -18.15 6.06
N GLU A 9 -4.07 -18.30 4.76
CA GLU A 9 -3.03 -17.51 4.10
C GLU A 9 -3.40 -16.01 4.06
N ILE A 10 -4.67 -15.71 3.78
CA ILE A 10 -5.16 -14.33 3.74
C ILE A 10 -5.15 -13.71 5.13
N ILE A 11 -5.58 -14.44 6.15
CA ILE A 11 -5.56 -13.96 7.54
C ILE A 11 -4.12 -13.67 7.96
N ALA A 12 -3.18 -14.53 7.58
CA ALA A 12 -1.76 -14.32 7.87
C ALA A 12 -1.19 -13.04 7.24
N LEU A 13 -1.79 -12.56 6.15
CA LEU A 13 -1.36 -11.34 5.45
C LEU A 13 -2.08 -10.07 5.93
N THR A 14 -2.98 -10.16 6.90
CA THR A 14 -3.79 -9.02 7.36
C THR A 14 -2.92 -7.87 7.86
N ASP A 15 -1.88 -8.14 8.65
CA ASP A 15 -0.98 -7.10 9.14
C ASP A 15 -0.27 -6.37 7.99
N THR A 16 0.15 -7.11 6.97
CA THR A 16 0.74 -6.54 5.76
C THR A 16 -0.25 -5.61 5.06
N LEU A 17 -1.51 -6.02 4.95
CA LEU A 17 -2.55 -5.20 4.33
C LEU A 17 -2.74 -3.88 5.09
N TYR A 18 -2.77 -3.92 6.41
CA TYR A 18 -2.90 -2.70 7.22
C TYR A 18 -1.68 -1.79 7.08
N ARG A 19 -0.46 -2.34 7.08
CA ARG A 19 0.74 -1.53 6.88
C ARG A 19 0.77 -0.84 5.52
N VAL A 20 0.42 -1.56 4.47
CA VAL A 20 0.36 -0.98 3.11
C VAL A 20 -0.72 0.09 3.03
N SER A 21 -1.92 -0.18 3.57
CA SER A 21 -3.01 0.80 3.57
C SER A 21 -2.65 2.07 4.35
N TYR A 22 -1.89 1.95 5.44
CA TYR A 22 -1.41 3.07 6.25
C TYR A 22 -0.53 4.03 5.44
N SER A 23 0.21 3.52 4.47
CA SER A 23 1.06 4.35 3.60
C SER A 23 0.28 5.03 2.47
N ILE A 24 -0.98 4.65 2.24
CA ILE A 24 -1.79 5.20 1.15
C ILE A 24 -2.89 6.11 1.68
N LEU A 25 -3.60 5.65 2.72
CA LEU A 25 -4.76 6.35 3.26
C LEU A 25 -4.46 6.94 4.64
N ARG A 26 -4.81 8.20 4.84
CA ARG A 26 -4.57 8.91 6.10
C ARG A 26 -5.62 8.60 7.17
N ASP A 27 -6.85 8.35 6.76
CA ASP A 27 -7.97 8.12 7.66
C ASP A 27 -8.03 6.65 8.09
N LYS A 28 -8.07 6.40 9.39
CA LYS A 28 -8.14 5.05 9.96
C LYS A 28 -9.36 4.27 9.47
N TYR A 29 -10.51 4.92 9.41
CA TYR A 29 -11.75 4.28 8.97
C TYR A 29 -11.69 3.89 7.51
N ASP A 30 -11.07 4.72 6.67
CA ASP A 30 -10.84 4.41 5.26
C ASP A 30 -9.92 3.21 5.09
N ARG A 31 -8.88 3.11 5.92
CA ARG A 31 -7.97 1.97 5.90
C ARG A 31 -8.70 0.68 6.26
N GLU A 32 -9.50 0.71 7.31
CA GLU A 32 -10.29 -0.45 7.74
C GLU A 32 -11.27 -0.87 6.64
N ASP A 33 -11.97 0.07 6.04
CA ASP A 33 -12.90 -0.19 4.94
C ASP A 33 -12.18 -0.78 3.72
N ALA A 34 -11.02 -0.24 3.35
CA ALA A 34 -10.25 -0.73 2.22
C ALA A 34 -9.74 -2.16 2.46
N VAL A 35 -9.22 -2.44 3.66
CA VAL A 35 -8.76 -3.78 4.02
C VAL A 35 -9.92 -4.77 4.02
N GLN A 36 -11.04 -4.41 4.61
CA GLN A 36 -12.22 -5.26 4.65
C GLN A 36 -12.76 -5.54 3.25
N SER A 37 -12.88 -4.52 2.41
CA SER A 37 -13.29 -4.67 1.02
C SER A 37 -12.32 -5.55 0.23
N CYS A 38 -11.01 -5.41 0.49
CA CYS A 38 -10.00 -6.27 -0.10
C CYS A 38 -10.22 -7.73 0.25
N LEU A 39 -10.43 -8.03 1.53
CA LEU A 39 -10.65 -9.40 2.01
C LEU A 39 -11.93 -10.01 1.40
N GLU A 40 -13.01 -9.25 1.33
CA GLU A 40 -14.27 -9.69 0.73
C GLU A 40 -14.11 -9.98 -0.77
N LYS A 41 -13.44 -9.09 -1.50
CA LYS A 41 -13.18 -9.28 -2.94
C LYS A 41 -12.24 -10.45 -3.20
N ALA A 42 -11.22 -10.61 -2.36
CA ALA A 42 -10.30 -11.72 -2.46
C ALA A 42 -11.05 -13.05 -2.31
N TRP A 43 -11.93 -13.14 -1.33
CA TRP A 43 -12.75 -14.33 -1.11
C TRP A 43 -13.65 -14.62 -2.32
N LYS A 44 -14.36 -13.62 -2.82
CA LYS A 44 -15.24 -13.76 -3.99
C LYS A 44 -14.48 -14.17 -5.23
N LYS A 45 -13.25 -13.66 -5.41
CA LYS A 45 -12.43 -13.91 -6.61
C LYS A 45 -11.37 -15.00 -6.41
N ARG A 46 -11.41 -15.73 -5.31
CA ARG A 46 -10.36 -16.71 -4.97
C ARG A 46 -10.09 -17.74 -6.08
N ARG A 47 -11.12 -18.09 -6.85
CA ARG A 47 -10.98 -19.06 -7.95
C ARG A 47 -10.26 -18.49 -9.17
N THR A 48 -10.10 -17.15 -9.24
CA THR A 48 -9.34 -16.52 -10.33
C THR A 48 -7.84 -16.54 -10.09
N LEU A 49 -7.42 -16.82 -8.85
CA LEU A 49 -6.01 -17.02 -8.54
C LEU A 49 -5.59 -18.40 -9.08
N ARG A 50 -4.77 -18.39 -10.12
CA ARG A 50 -4.35 -19.62 -10.81
C ARG A 50 -3.10 -20.25 -10.23
N ASP A 51 -2.22 -19.43 -9.62
CA ASP A 51 -0.94 -19.85 -9.08
C ASP A 51 -0.80 -19.32 -7.66
N GLU A 52 -0.72 -20.23 -6.68
CA GLU A 52 -0.60 -19.90 -5.26
C GLU A 52 0.61 -19.03 -4.94
N ARG A 53 1.68 -19.14 -5.73
CA ARG A 53 2.90 -18.36 -5.55
C ARG A 53 2.65 -16.86 -5.69
N TYR A 54 1.61 -16.46 -6.43
CA TYR A 54 1.26 -15.06 -6.65
C TYR A 54 0.16 -14.54 -5.72
N LEU A 55 -0.23 -15.32 -4.70
CA LEU A 55 -1.29 -14.92 -3.77
C LEU A 55 -1.03 -13.55 -3.16
N LYS A 56 0.16 -13.34 -2.62
CA LYS A 56 0.52 -12.08 -1.97
C LYS A 56 0.45 -10.91 -2.94
N THR A 57 1.05 -11.02 -4.11
CA THR A 57 1.00 -9.96 -5.14
C THR A 57 -0.43 -9.70 -5.61
N TRP A 58 -1.20 -10.75 -5.82
CA TRP A 58 -2.59 -10.67 -6.23
C TRP A 58 -3.44 -9.95 -5.17
N LEU A 59 -3.24 -10.29 -3.89
CA LEU A 59 -3.96 -9.68 -2.78
C LEU A 59 -3.61 -8.19 -2.63
N ILE A 60 -2.33 -7.85 -2.73
CA ILE A 60 -1.87 -6.46 -2.67
C ILE A 60 -2.44 -5.63 -3.81
N ARG A 61 -2.55 -6.19 -5.02
CA ARG A 61 -3.21 -5.51 -6.14
C ARG A 61 -4.65 -5.15 -5.80
N ILE A 62 -5.40 -6.09 -5.22
CA ILE A 62 -6.79 -5.83 -4.80
C ILE A 62 -6.82 -4.72 -3.76
N LEU A 63 -5.94 -4.77 -2.77
CA LEU A 63 -5.87 -3.75 -1.71
C LEU A 63 -5.57 -2.36 -2.28
N ILE A 64 -4.58 -2.25 -3.14
CA ILE A 64 -4.18 -0.97 -3.72
C ILE A 64 -5.33 -0.37 -4.54
N ASN A 65 -6.02 -1.19 -5.31
CA ASN A 65 -7.20 -0.75 -6.05
C ASN A 65 -8.29 -0.24 -5.10
N GLU A 66 -8.53 -0.92 -3.98
CA GLU A 66 -9.51 -0.46 -2.99
C GLU A 66 -9.09 0.86 -2.34
N CYS A 67 -7.81 1.00 -2.00
CA CYS A 67 -7.28 2.25 -1.44
C CYS A 67 -7.43 3.41 -2.42
N TYR A 68 -7.11 3.21 -3.68
CA TYR A 68 -7.25 4.23 -4.71
C TYR A 68 -8.72 4.59 -4.96
N ASN A 69 -9.61 3.61 -4.91
CA ASN A 69 -11.05 3.87 -5.04
C ASN A 69 -11.58 4.74 -3.91
N VAL A 70 -11.19 4.44 -2.68
CA VAL A 70 -11.55 5.23 -1.50
C VAL A 70 -11.01 6.66 -1.65
N HIS A 71 -9.75 6.81 -2.00
CA HIS A 71 -9.09 8.09 -2.17
C HIS A 71 -9.76 8.92 -3.27
N ARG A 72 -10.08 8.32 -4.40
CA ARG A 72 -10.77 8.96 -5.51
C ARG A 72 -12.16 9.43 -5.09
N HIS A 73 -12.90 8.60 -4.38
CA HIS A 73 -14.24 8.94 -3.89
C HIS A 73 -14.20 10.13 -2.93
N LYS A 74 -13.20 10.20 -2.07
CA LYS A 74 -13.06 11.28 -1.08
C LYS A 74 -12.63 12.62 -1.67
N ARG A 75 -11.97 12.66 -2.81
CA ARG A 75 -11.62 13.92 -3.49
C ARG A 75 -12.83 14.75 -3.86
N GLU A 76 -13.99 14.13 -3.97
CA GLU A 76 -15.25 14.79 -4.29
C GLU A 76 -15.93 15.43 -3.09
N LEU A 77 -15.45 15.16 -1.87
CA LEU A 77 -16.06 15.64 -0.62
C LEU A 77 -15.03 16.45 0.19
N PRO A 78 -15.40 17.66 0.70
CA PRO A 78 -14.52 18.38 1.62
C PRO A 78 -14.35 17.58 2.91
N GLN A 79 -13.10 17.38 3.35
CA GLN A 79 -12.81 16.55 4.51
C GLN A 79 -11.79 17.18 5.45
N GLU A 80 -12.05 17.05 6.75
CA GLU A 80 -11.06 17.21 7.78
C GLU A 80 -10.28 15.90 7.88
N ILE A 81 -8.97 15.99 7.99
CA ILE A 81 -8.11 14.81 8.17
C ILE A 81 -7.90 14.66 9.68
N PRO A 82 -8.51 13.66 10.33
CA PRO A 82 -8.30 13.45 11.75
C PRO A 82 -6.87 12.97 12.03
N GLU A 83 -6.32 13.35 13.18
CA GLU A 83 -5.06 12.79 13.64
C GLU A 83 -5.21 11.29 13.88
N GLN A 84 -4.26 10.52 13.39
CA GLN A 84 -4.30 9.07 13.44
C GLN A 84 -3.11 8.53 14.25
N ALA A 85 -3.37 7.54 15.08
CA ALA A 85 -2.30 6.82 15.76
C ALA A 85 -1.49 6.01 14.75
N ALA A 86 -0.17 6.15 14.80
CA ALA A 86 0.74 5.36 13.97
C ALA A 86 0.75 3.89 14.40
N PRO A 87 0.93 2.93 13.46
CA PRO A 87 1.16 1.54 13.82
C PRO A 87 2.40 1.38 14.70
N PRO A 88 2.47 0.35 15.57
CA PRO A 88 3.68 0.10 16.36
C PRO A 88 4.93 -0.01 15.48
N GLY A 89 6.01 0.65 15.90
CA GLY A 89 7.28 0.64 15.17
C GLY A 89 7.39 1.62 14.02
N ALA A 90 6.34 2.39 13.71
CA ALA A 90 6.39 3.40 12.66
C ALA A 90 7.22 4.62 13.10
N ASP A 91 8.09 5.10 12.20
CA ASP A 91 8.82 6.36 12.37
C ASP A 91 7.93 7.52 11.89
N PRO A 92 7.48 8.43 12.76
CA PRO A 92 6.60 9.53 12.35
C PRO A 92 7.24 10.45 11.31
N ASN A 93 8.54 10.71 11.41
CA ASN A 93 9.24 11.58 10.46
C ASN A 93 9.30 10.98 9.08
N LEU A 94 9.60 9.69 8.99
CA LEU A 94 9.61 8.99 7.72
C LEU A 94 8.20 8.90 7.14
N HIS A 95 7.22 8.60 7.97
CA HIS A 95 5.83 8.53 7.52
C HIS A 95 5.35 9.87 6.96
N ASP A 96 5.60 10.96 7.67
CA ASP A 96 5.22 12.30 7.22
C ASP A 96 5.90 12.66 5.90
N ALA A 97 7.19 12.35 5.77
CA ALA A 97 7.92 12.57 4.52
C ALA A 97 7.34 11.75 3.36
N LEU A 98 7.01 10.48 3.61
CA LEU A 98 6.36 9.62 2.61
C LEU A 98 5.01 10.19 2.17
N MET A 99 4.22 10.70 3.11
CA MET A 99 2.91 11.28 2.81
C MET A 99 2.99 12.58 2.02
N CYS A 100 4.15 13.22 1.96
CA CYS A 100 4.40 14.37 1.07
C CYS A 100 4.63 13.97 -0.38
N LEU A 101 4.89 12.68 -0.64
CA LEU A 101 5.06 12.18 -2.00
C LEU A 101 3.69 11.89 -2.63
N PRO A 102 3.55 12.07 -3.97
CA PRO A 102 2.37 11.57 -4.66
C PRO A 102 2.21 10.07 -4.44
N GLU A 103 0.96 9.59 -4.36
CA GLU A 103 0.64 8.17 -4.18
C GLU A 103 1.40 7.26 -5.12
N GLU A 104 1.45 7.64 -6.39
CA GLU A 104 2.08 6.85 -7.45
C GLU A 104 3.57 6.63 -7.23
N VAL A 105 4.22 7.58 -6.58
CA VAL A 105 5.66 7.52 -6.26
C VAL A 105 5.86 6.82 -4.92
N ARG A 106 5.00 7.11 -3.96
CA ARG A 106 5.09 6.57 -2.59
C ARG A 106 4.87 5.06 -2.53
N THR A 107 3.84 4.57 -3.21
CA THR A 107 3.44 3.16 -3.14
C THR A 107 4.57 2.19 -3.53
N PRO A 108 5.27 2.37 -4.66
CA PRO A 108 6.40 1.50 -4.99
C PRO A 108 7.51 1.51 -3.94
N ILE A 109 7.80 2.65 -3.35
CA ILE A 109 8.83 2.78 -2.32
C ILE A 109 8.46 1.98 -1.08
N VAL A 110 7.22 2.10 -0.63
CA VAL A 110 6.73 1.35 0.54
C VAL A 110 6.78 -0.16 0.27
N LEU A 111 6.30 -0.59 -0.88
CA LEU A 111 6.29 -2.01 -1.24
C LEU A 111 7.69 -2.59 -1.30
N HIS A 112 8.64 -1.87 -1.84
CA HIS A 112 10.02 -2.36 -1.99
C HIS A 112 10.78 -2.33 -0.66
N TYR A 113 10.84 -1.18 -0.01
CA TYR A 113 11.71 -1.00 1.16
C TYR A 113 11.09 -1.50 2.47
N MET A 114 9.79 -1.39 2.63
CA MET A 114 9.12 -1.79 3.86
C MET A 114 8.56 -3.21 3.81
N GLU A 115 8.07 -3.63 2.66
CA GLU A 115 7.42 -4.93 2.50
C GLU A 115 8.26 -5.95 1.73
N GLY A 116 9.42 -5.55 1.23
CA GLY A 116 10.37 -6.48 0.61
C GLY A 116 10.00 -7.00 -0.78
N TYR A 117 9.08 -6.33 -1.49
CA TYR A 117 8.72 -6.73 -2.83
C TYR A 117 9.84 -6.40 -3.83
N SER A 118 10.04 -7.28 -4.80
CA SER A 118 10.92 -7.01 -5.93
C SER A 118 10.28 -6.00 -6.87
N ILE A 119 11.09 -5.36 -7.71
CA ILE A 119 10.58 -4.44 -8.74
C ILE A 119 9.61 -5.15 -9.67
N HIS A 120 9.90 -6.40 -10.02
CA HIS A 120 9.02 -7.21 -10.86
C HIS A 120 7.66 -7.46 -10.19
N GLU A 121 7.65 -7.82 -8.91
CA GLU A 121 6.43 -8.01 -8.14
C GLU A 121 5.60 -6.71 -8.04
N ILE A 122 6.27 -5.58 -7.83
CA ILE A 122 5.62 -4.27 -7.78
C ILE A 122 4.98 -3.93 -9.14
N ALA A 123 5.71 -4.16 -10.21
CA ALA A 123 5.20 -3.94 -11.57
C ALA A 123 3.93 -4.75 -11.84
N LEU A 124 3.92 -6.01 -11.41
CA LEU A 124 2.74 -6.88 -11.52
C LEU A 124 1.57 -6.37 -10.65
N ALA A 125 1.87 -5.99 -9.40
CA ALA A 125 0.85 -5.51 -8.47
C ALA A 125 0.20 -4.20 -8.93
N LEU A 126 0.99 -3.27 -9.45
CA LEU A 126 0.53 -1.96 -9.88
C LEU A 126 0.11 -1.91 -11.35
N ARG A 127 0.35 -2.96 -12.11
CA ARG A 127 0.07 -3.04 -13.57
C ARG A 127 0.79 -1.95 -14.36
N ILE A 128 2.06 -1.74 -14.05
CA ILE A 128 2.93 -0.79 -14.77
C ILE A 128 4.22 -1.50 -15.19
N ALA A 129 4.96 -0.90 -16.12
CA ALA A 129 6.22 -1.46 -16.57
C ALA A 129 7.29 -1.38 -15.47
N PRO A 130 8.22 -2.36 -15.40
CA PRO A 130 9.31 -2.31 -14.43
C PRO A 130 10.16 -1.03 -14.52
N GLY A 131 10.36 -0.50 -15.71
CA GLY A 131 11.06 0.77 -15.92
C GLY A 131 10.35 1.95 -15.28
N THR A 132 9.01 1.94 -15.31
CA THR A 132 8.19 2.96 -14.64
C THR A 132 8.34 2.86 -13.12
N VAL A 133 8.36 1.64 -12.57
CA VAL A 133 8.61 1.43 -11.14
C VAL A 133 9.96 2.04 -10.74
N LYS A 134 11.00 1.74 -11.50
CA LYS A 134 12.36 2.25 -11.23
C LYS A 134 12.42 3.77 -11.27
N SER A 135 11.80 4.40 -12.27
CA SER A 135 11.75 5.86 -12.42
C SER A 135 11.03 6.52 -11.23
N ARG A 136 9.88 5.99 -10.87
CA ARG A 136 9.10 6.51 -9.75
C ARG A 136 9.86 6.38 -8.43
N MET A 137 10.51 5.25 -8.20
CA MET A 137 11.31 5.02 -7.01
C MET A 137 12.51 5.96 -6.94
N ARG A 138 13.19 6.20 -8.08
CA ARG A 138 14.32 7.13 -8.14
C ARG A 138 13.87 8.55 -7.77
N ASN A 139 12.79 9.01 -8.35
CA ASN A 139 12.22 10.34 -8.08
C ASN A 139 11.79 10.46 -6.62
N GLY A 140 11.17 9.42 -6.10
CA GLY A 140 10.74 9.38 -4.70
C GLY A 140 11.89 9.40 -3.72
N ARG A 141 12.95 8.63 -3.97
CA ARG A 141 14.15 8.62 -3.11
C ARG A 141 14.82 9.98 -3.08
N ALA A 142 14.93 10.66 -4.23
CA ALA A 142 15.50 11.99 -4.30
C ALA A 142 14.70 12.99 -3.47
N LYS A 143 13.38 12.95 -3.57
CA LYS A 143 12.50 13.83 -2.80
C LYS A 143 12.53 13.53 -1.30
N LEU A 144 12.55 12.26 -0.93
CA LEU A 144 12.67 11.84 0.48
C LEU A 144 13.99 12.34 1.08
N LYS A 145 15.07 12.23 0.33
CA LYS A 145 16.38 12.71 0.79
C LYS A 145 16.35 14.21 1.09
N GLU A 146 15.70 15.00 0.25
CA GLU A 146 15.51 16.44 0.50
C GLU A 146 14.70 16.68 1.76
N LEU A 147 13.56 16.03 1.89
CA LEU A 147 12.64 16.23 3.01
C LEU A 147 13.26 15.84 4.35
N LEU A 148 13.96 14.72 4.39
CA LEU A 148 14.61 14.25 5.62
C LEU A 148 15.84 15.06 5.98
N SER A 149 16.58 15.57 5.00
CA SER A 149 17.75 16.43 5.23
C SER A 149 17.35 17.79 5.77
N GLU A 150 16.24 18.37 5.32
CA GLU A 150 15.71 19.62 5.83
C GLU A 150 15.34 19.53 7.32
N GLU A 151 14.78 18.40 7.76
CA GLU A 151 14.44 18.14 9.16
C GLU A 151 15.68 18.06 10.05
N GLU A 152 16.77 17.48 9.56
CA GLU A 152 18.02 17.37 10.32
C GLU A 152 18.66 18.72 10.61
N TYR A 153 18.44 19.72 9.77
CA TYR A 153 19.03 21.06 9.89
C TYR A 153 18.08 22.10 10.48
N SER A 154 16.86 21.73 10.74
CA SER A 154 15.90 22.61 11.40
C SER A 154 15.80 22.31 12.89
#